data_b9dbe87346c87405b0250fca3fa7d1fb
#
_entry.id   b9dbe87346c87405b0250fca3fa7d1fb
#
_cell.length_a   1.000
_cell.length_b   1.000
_cell.length_c   1.000
_cell.angle_alpha   90.00
_cell.angle_beta   90.00
_cell.angle_gamma   90.00
#
_symmetry.space_group_name_H-M   'P 1'
#
loop_
_entity.id
_entity.type
_entity.pdbx_description
1 polymer ?
#
loop_
_entity_poly.entity_id
_entity_poly.type
_entity_poly.pdbx_seq_one_letter_code
_entity_poly.pdbx_strand_id
1 'polypeptide(L)'
;MLQELYEQYKDTFSKSDHKLIQYLLRNEEQLQYLTSEELSAHTGISPATVSRFWKKIGFQNLKELKIKQRIQDTATPSSRLTSALKRFEETASLTEDLKMHFGNNTAKTLDRMDPALPARAADLLLQAQHVYIYAPDASCGLASIFCYRARRLGIQPVLLEGGSAIYEYMVNITGNDLVLLFSFSRLLGETRILLDHCNKINCPVILFTDLFATQEEMPSRLTFYCYRGEPNEYHSMTVPLLVLDLIILNLMQASKNSLTSSHYLDETGLR
;
A
#
# COMPACT_ATOMS: atom_id res chain seq x y z
N MET A 1 -7.81 -1.14 8.30
CA MET A 1 -9.23 -1.21 8.70
C MET A 1 -9.74 0.06 9.38
N LEU A 2 -9.18 0.50 10.51
CA LEU A 2 -9.65 1.71 11.22
C LEU A 2 -9.56 2.97 10.36
N GLN A 3 -8.49 3.13 9.58
CA GLN A 3 -8.31 4.26 8.67
C GLN A 3 -9.35 4.24 7.53
N GLU A 4 -9.69 3.10 7.00
CA GLU A 4 -10.74 2.94 5.98
C GLU A 4 -12.10 3.39 6.53
N LEU A 5 -12.40 2.97 7.77
CA LEU A 5 -13.61 3.41 8.47
C LEU A 5 -13.60 4.93 8.69
N TYR A 6 -12.45 5.49 9.03
CA TYR A 6 -12.32 6.94 9.15
C TYR A 6 -12.63 7.63 7.82
N GLU A 7 -11.97 7.24 6.73
CA GLU A 7 -12.18 7.84 5.40
C GLU A 7 -13.63 7.67 4.89
N GLN A 8 -14.23 6.51 5.17
CA GLN A 8 -15.61 6.24 4.77
C GLN A 8 -16.65 7.07 5.53
N TYR A 9 -16.41 7.36 6.82
CA TYR A 9 -17.42 7.96 7.70
C TYR A 9 -17.06 9.36 8.21
N LYS A 10 -15.86 9.91 7.90
CA LYS A 10 -15.35 11.18 8.45
C LYS A 10 -16.33 12.34 8.32
N ASP A 11 -17.03 12.46 7.19
CA ASP A 11 -17.98 13.55 6.92
C ASP A 11 -19.27 13.44 7.76
N THR A 12 -19.52 12.26 8.34
CA THR A 12 -20.67 12.00 9.22
C THR A 12 -20.32 12.10 10.69
N PHE A 13 -19.03 12.19 11.05
CA PHE A 13 -18.56 12.13 12.41
C PHE A 13 -18.87 13.44 13.20
N SER A 14 -19.40 13.26 14.41
CA SER A 14 -19.43 14.31 15.42
C SER A 14 -18.04 14.53 16.02
N LYS A 15 -17.86 15.60 16.77
CA LYS A 15 -16.62 15.86 17.53
C LYS A 15 -16.21 14.69 18.43
N SER A 16 -17.19 14.02 19.04
CA SER A 16 -16.94 12.84 19.88
C SER A 16 -16.52 11.63 19.04
N ASP A 17 -17.12 11.43 17.86
CA ASP A 17 -16.75 10.33 16.96
C ASP A 17 -15.32 10.52 16.45
N HIS A 18 -14.94 11.75 16.07
CA HIS A 18 -13.56 12.07 15.68
C HIS A 18 -12.57 11.76 16.80
N LYS A 19 -12.90 12.12 18.06
CA LYS A 19 -12.03 11.84 19.20
C LYS A 19 -11.88 10.33 19.44
N LEU A 20 -12.95 9.56 19.29
CA LEU A 20 -12.93 8.10 19.43
C LEU A 20 -12.08 7.46 18.36
N ILE A 21 -12.32 7.77 17.09
CA ILE A 21 -11.58 7.14 15.98
C ILE A 21 -10.10 7.52 16.01
N GLN A 22 -9.75 8.76 16.32
CA GLN A 22 -8.35 9.19 16.48
C GLN A 22 -7.64 8.47 17.61
N TYR A 23 -8.33 8.26 18.75
CA TYR A 23 -7.77 7.48 19.86
C TYR A 23 -7.50 6.04 19.42
N LEU A 24 -8.43 5.41 18.70
CA LEU A 24 -8.28 4.04 18.20
C LEU A 24 -7.13 3.93 17.18
N LEU A 25 -7.00 4.89 16.27
CA LEU A 25 -5.92 4.94 15.30
C LEU A 25 -4.55 5.07 15.97
N ARG A 26 -4.42 5.93 16.99
CA ARG A 26 -3.16 6.12 17.73
C ARG A 26 -2.77 4.91 18.59
N ASN A 27 -3.74 4.07 18.96
CA ASN A 27 -3.54 2.94 19.86
C ASN A 27 -3.92 1.61 19.18
N GLU A 28 -3.76 1.50 17.86
CA GLU A 28 -4.19 0.33 17.09
C GLU A 28 -3.50 -0.95 17.55
N GLU A 29 -2.23 -0.88 17.93
CA GLU A 29 -1.48 -2.03 18.47
C GLU A 29 -2.06 -2.55 19.80
N GLN A 30 -2.64 -1.67 20.60
CA GLN A 30 -3.25 -2.01 21.89
C GLN A 30 -4.74 -2.35 21.78
N LEU A 31 -5.34 -2.21 20.60
CA LEU A 31 -6.78 -2.37 20.39
C LEU A 31 -7.28 -3.73 20.89
N GLN A 32 -6.49 -4.80 20.74
CA GLN A 32 -6.86 -6.15 21.17
C GLN A 32 -7.10 -6.25 22.68
N TYR A 33 -6.45 -5.42 23.48
CA TYR A 33 -6.56 -5.39 24.94
C TYR A 33 -7.53 -4.33 25.46
N LEU A 34 -7.88 -3.32 24.64
CA LEU A 34 -8.72 -2.19 25.04
C LEU A 34 -10.17 -2.64 25.33
N THR A 35 -10.73 -2.22 26.45
CA THR A 35 -12.16 -2.40 26.75
C THR A 35 -12.98 -1.16 26.38
N SER A 36 -14.31 -1.28 26.29
CA SER A 36 -15.18 -0.15 26.05
C SER A 36 -15.17 0.84 27.21
N GLU A 37 -14.97 0.35 28.42
CA GLU A 37 -14.83 1.14 29.66
C GLU A 37 -13.54 1.96 29.63
N GLU A 38 -12.42 1.35 29.28
CA GLU A 38 -11.12 2.03 29.12
C GLU A 38 -11.16 3.05 28.00
N LEU A 39 -11.78 2.73 26.86
CA LEU A 39 -11.98 3.67 25.77
C LEU A 39 -12.79 4.89 26.24
N SER A 40 -13.85 4.66 27.01
CA SER A 40 -14.67 5.71 27.61
C SER A 40 -13.85 6.56 28.57
N ALA A 41 -13.07 5.94 29.46
CA ALA A 41 -12.23 6.62 30.45
C ALA A 41 -11.13 7.47 29.78
N HIS A 42 -10.38 6.91 28.84
CA HIS A 42 -9.27 7.59 28.15
C HIS A 42 -9.73 8.72 27.23
N THR A 43 -10.91 8.57 26.62
CA THR A 43 -11.44 9.60 25.73
C THR A 43 -12.34 10.61 26.45
N GLY A 44 -12.79 10.33 27.68
CA GLY A 44 -13.77 11.14 28.40
C GLY A 44 -15.14 11.16 27.73
N ILE A 45 -15.47 10.15 26.92
CA ILE A 45 -16.73 10.03 26.19
C ILE A 45 -17.61 9.00 26.88
N SER A 46 -18.91 9.31 27.04
CA SER A 46 -19.82 8.43 27.75
C SER A 46 -19.97 7.06 27.07
N PRO A 47 -20.18 5.96 27.84
CA PRO A 47 -20.39 4.62 27.30
C PRO A 47 -21.53 4.54 26.27
N ALA A 48 -22.60 5.32 26.48
CA ALA A 48 -23.72 5.40 25.54
C ALA A 48 -23.30 5.99 24.18
N THR A 49 -22.42 6.97 24.18
CA THR A 49 -21.88 7.57 22.94
C THR A 49 -20.91 6.63 22.26
N VAL A 50 -20.05 5.92 23.01
CA VAL A 50 -19.17 4.86 22.49
C VAL A 50 -20.00 3.76 21.82
N SER A 51 -21.10 3.32 22.45
CA SER A 51 -22.00 2.31 21.86
C SER A 51 -22.65 2.77 20.56
N ARG A 52 -23.07 4.05 20.47
CA ARG A 52 -23.63 4.63 19.23
C ARG A 52 -22.59 4.77 18.13
N PHE A 53 -21.36 5.10 18.50
CA PHE A 53 -20.24 5.20 17.57
C PHE A 53 -20.01 3.87 16.83
N TRP A 54 -20.00 2.72 17.53
CA TRP A 54 -19.84 1.42 16.89
C TRP A 54 -20.91 1.16 15.83
N LYS A 55 -22.18 1.40 16.17
CA LYS A 55 -23.31 1.22 15.23
C LYS A 55 -23.18 2.13 14.00
N LYS A 56 -22.68 3.35 14.21
CA LYS A 56 -22.49 4.33 13.14
C LYS A 56 -21.44 3.88 12.11
N ILE A 57 -20.38 3.23 12.56
CA ILE A 57 -19.32 2.71 11.69
C ILE A 57 -19.54 1.24 11.27
N GLY A 58 -20.77 0.72 11.45
CA GLY A 58 -21.17 -0.58 10.95
C GLY A 58 -20.84 -1.78 11.84
N PHE A 59 -20.55 -1.55 13.14
CA PHE A 59 -20.27 -2.61 14.11
C PHE A 59 -21.29 -2.60 15.25
N GLN A 60 -21.60 -3.75 15.81
CA GLN A 60 -22.45 -3.82 16.99
C GLN A 60 -21.74 -3.32 18.26
N ASN A 61 -20.46 -3.60 18.38
CA ASN A 61 -19.62 -3.25 19.53
C ASN A 61 -18.12 -3.39 19.22
N LEU A 62 -17.28 -2.99 20.18
CA LEU A 62 -15.80 -3.13 20.10
C LEU A 62 -15.35 -4.59 19.88
N LYS A 63 -16.07 -5.57 20.46
CA LYS A 63 -15.72 -6.99 20.31
C LYS A 63 -15.82 -7.44 18.85
N GLU A 64 -16.84 -7.01 18.14
CA GLU A 64 -17.00 -7.31 16.71
C GLU A 64 -15.89 -6.68 15.86
N LEU A 65 -15.54 -5.42 16.15
CA LEU A 65 -14.39 -4.76 15.52
C LEU A 65 -13.10 -5.56 15.73
N LYS A 66 -12.82 -5.96 16.98
CA LYS A 66 -11.63 -6.77 17.31
C LYS A 66 -11.60 -8.11 16.59
N ILE A 67 -12.74 -8.80 16.49
CA ILE A 67 -12.85 -10.05 15.75
C ILE A 67 -12.50 -9.82 14.28
N LYS A 68 -13.06 -8.78 13.67
CA LYS A 68 -12.81 -8.45 12.26
C LYS A 68 -11.35 -8.06 12.02
N GLN A 69 -10.77 -7.27 12.92
CA GLN A 69 -9.35 -6.94 12.87
C GLN A 69 -8.46 -8.18 13.04
N ARG A 70 -8.77 -9.04 14.00
CA ARG A 70 -8.01 -10.27 14.23
C ARG A 70 -8.06 -11.21 13.02
N ILE A 71 -9.20 -11.32 12.34
CA ILE A 71 -9.32 -12.07 11.08
C ILE A 71 -8.39 -11.45 10.03
N GLN A 72 -8.33 -10.13 9.95
CA GLN A 72 -7.45 -9.41 9.04
C GLN A 72 -5.97 -9.65 9.37
N ASP A 73 -5.58 -9.56 10.65
CA ASP A 73 -4.21 -9.76 11.12
C ASP A 73 -3.74 -11.22 11.01
N THR A 74 -4.65 -12.19 11.17
CA THR A 74 -4.37 -13.64 11.06
C THR A 74 -4.52 -14.17 9.64
N ALA A 75 -4.97 -13.37 8.68
CA ALA A 75 -5.13 -13.78 7.30
C ALA A 75 -3.75 -14.01 6.65
N THR A 76 -3.22 -15.22 6.80
CA THR A 76 -1.99 -15.66 6.12
C THR A 76 -2.24 -15.81 4.61
N PRO A 77 -1.20 -15.77 3.77
CA PRO A 77 -1.33 -16.08 2.35
C PRO A 77 -2.04 -17.41 2.10
N SER A 78 -1.77 -18.41 2.94
CA SER A 78 -2.41 -19.74 2.87
C SER A 78 -3.90 -19.69 3.20
N SER A 79 -4.30 -18.98 4.28
CA SER A 79 -5.73 -18.88 4.66
C SER A 79 -6.55 -18.11 3.63
N ARG A 80 -5.96 -17.07 3.02
CA ARG A 80 -6.59 -16.32 1.92
C ARG A 80 -6.79 -17.20 0.68
N LEU A 81 -5.78 -17.99 0.33
CA LEU A 81 -5.90 -18.93 -0.78
C LEU A 81 -7.00 -19.96 -0.53
N THR A 82 -7.07 -20.52 0.67
CA THR A 82 -8.13 -21.48 1.05
C THR A 82 -9.52 -20.85 0.99
N SER A 83 -9.68 -19.63 1.47
CA SER A 83 -10.96 -18.90 1.40
C SER A 83 -11.36 -18.58 -0.02
N ALA A 84 -10.41 -18.17 -0.86
CA ALA A 84 -10.64 -17.94 -2.29
C ALA A 84 -11.05 -19.22 -3.02
N LEU A 85 -10.39 -20.35 -2.73
CA LEU A 85 -10.75 -21.65 -3.32
C LEU A 85 -12.19 -22.06 -2.97
N LYS A 86 -12.59 -21.94 -1.71
CA LYS A 86 -13.98 -22.24 -1.30
C LYS A 86 -15.01 -21.39 -2.06
N ARG A 87 -14.74 -20.09 -2.21
CA ARG A 87 -15.61 -19.20 -2.97
C ARG A 87 -15.70 -19.62 -4.44
N PHE A 88 -14.59 -20.05 -5.03
CA PHE A 88 -14.56 -20.51 -6.42
C PHE A 88 -15.31 -21.83 -6.63
N GLU A 89 -15.34 -22.73 -5.62
CA GLU A 89 -16.12 -23.96 -5.66
C GLU A 89 -17.64 -23.70 -5.69
N GLU A 90 -18.08 -22.56 -5.12
CA GLU A 90 -19.49 -22.14 -5.09
C GLU A 90 -19.91 -21.36 -6.34
N THR A 91 -18.98 -21.05 -7.25
CA THR A 91 -19.18 -20.17 -8.40
C THR A 91 -19.43 -20.96 -9.69
N ALA A 92 -20.43 -20.52 -10.44
CA ALA A 92 -20.75 -21.13 -11.74
C ALA A 92 -19.67 -20.86 -12.82
N SER A 93 -18.91 -19.77 -12.71
CA SER A 93 -17.84 -19.40 -13.65
C SER A 93 -16.74 -18.61 -12.96
N LEU A 94 -15.59 -19.25 -12.75
CA LEU A 94 -14.38 -18.62 -12.21
C LEU A 94 -13.93 -17.41 -13.05
N THR A 95 -14.05 -17.51 -14.37
CA THR A 95 -13.62 -16.42 -15.29
C THR A 95 -14.45 -15.15 -15.08
N GLU A 96 -15.77 -15.27 -14.96
CA GLU A 96 -16.63 -14.10 -14.74
C GLU A 96 -16.43 -13.51 -13.35
N ASP A 97 -16.24 -14.32 -12.33
CA ASP A 97 -15.93 -13.85 -10.98
C ASP A 97 -14.59 -13.09 -10.93
N LEU A 98 -13.55 -13.63 -11.54
CA LEU A 98 -12.26 -12.94 -11.61
C LEU A 98 -12.35 -11.64 -12.40
N LYS A 99 -13.10 -11.61 -13.50
CA LYS A 99 -13.33 -10.40 -14.29
C LYS A 99 -14.01 -9.31 -13.45
N MET A 100 -15.08 -9.66 -12.71
CA MET A 100 -15.75 -8.73 -11.81
C MET A 100 -14.85 -8.28 -10.67
N HIS A 101 -14.14 -9.22 -10.03
CA HIS A 101 -13.23 -8.93 -8.91
C HIS A 101 -12.12 -7.96 -9.33
N PHE A 102 -11.44 -8.23 -10.44
CA PHE A 102 -10.36 -7.35 -10.93
C PHE A 102 -10.90 -6.01 -11.44
N GLY A 103 -12.06 -6.01 -12.10
CA GLY A 103 -12.73 -4.78 -12.53
C GLY A 103 -13.06 -3.86 -11.35
N ASN A 104 -13.68 -4.41 -10.32
CA ASN A 104 -14.03 -3.68 -9.10
C ASN A 104 -12.79 -3.16 -8.34
N ASN A 105 -11.75 -3.99 -8.20
CA ASN A 105 -10.52 -3.60 -7.52
C ASN A 105 -9.77 -2.50 -8.28
N THR A 106 -9.77 -2.58 -9.61
CA THR A 106 -9.22 -1.56 -10.49
C THR A 106 -9.98 -0.24 -10.35
N ALA A 107 -11.30 -0.26 -10.44
CA ALA A 107 -12.14 0.93 -10.28
C ALA A 107 -11.92 1.57 -8.90
N LYS A 108 -12.01 0.80 -7.81
CA LYS A 108 -11.76 1.30 -6.45
C LYS A 108 -10.38 1.95 -6.28
N THR A 109 -9.38 1.48 -7.00
CA THR A 109 -8.03 2.04 -6.97
C THR A 109 -7.93 3.32 -7.78
N LEU A 110 -8.38 3.30 -9.05
CA LEU A 110 -8.22 4.43 -9.96
C LEU A 110 -9.13 5.60 -9.61
N ASP A 111 -10.36 5.35 -9.15
CA ASP A 111 -11.31 6.40 -8.75
C ASP A 111 -10.84 7.22 -7.53
N ARG A 112 -9.94 6.63 -6.71
CA ARG A 112 -9.37 7.30 -5.54
C ARG A 112 -8.00 7.91 -5.78
N MET A 113 -7.34 7.55 -6.88
CA MET A 113 -6.00 8.01 -7.19
C MET A 113 -6.04 9.42 -7.77
N ASP A 114 -5.20 10.32 -7.25
CA ASP A 114 -4.93 11.59 -7.90
C ASP A 114 -4.37 11.33 -9.31
N PRO A 115 -5.02 11.78 -10.38
CA PRO A 115 -4.57 11.56 -11.76
C PRO A 115 -3.17 12.09 -12.05
N ALA A 116 -2.68 13.07 -11.29
CA ALA A 116 -1.34 13.62 -11.42
C ALA A 116 -0.26 12.79 -10.73
N LEU A 117 -0.66 11.84 -9.86
CA LEU A 117 0.28 11.08 -9.04
C LEU A 117 1.28 10.25 -9.85
N PRO A 118 0.90 9.54 -10.94
CA PRO A 118 1.85 8.78 -11.76
C PRO A 118 2.89 9.66 -12.46
N ALA A 119 2.50 10.84 -12.94
CA ALA A 119 3.42 11.79 -13.55
C ALA A 119 4.44 12.33 -12.53
N ARG A 120 3.98 12.67 -11.32
CA ARG A 120 4.86 13.10 -10.22
C ARG A 120 5.85 11.99 -9.80
N ALA A 121 5.41 10.74 -9.83
CA ALA A 121 6.30 9.61 -9.57
C ALA A 121 7.37 9.45 -10.66
N ALA A 122 6.99 9.64 -11.93
CA ALA A 122 7.92 9.63 -13.05
C ALA A 122 8.98 10.73 -12.93
N ASP A 123 8.57 11.94 -12.55
CA ASP A 123 9.49 13.07 -12.32
C ASP A 123 10.50 12.76 -11.21
N LEU A 124 10.06 12.17 -10.10
CA LEU A 124 10.96 11.76 -9.01
C LEU A 124 11.96 10.69 -9.46
N LEU A 125 11.51 9.72 -10.28
CA LEU A 125 12.36 8.66 -10.82
C LEU A 125 13.44 9.21 -11.76
N LEU A 126 13.12 10.24 -12.56
CA LEU A 126 14.07 10.88 -13.46
C LEU A 126 15.07 11.80 -12.75
N GLN A 127 14.69 12.36 -11.61
CA GLN A 127 15.54 13.26 -10.82
C GLN A 127 16.48 12.50 -9.86
N ALA A 128 16.17 11.25 -9.54
CA ALA A 128 16.94 10.46 -8.60
C ALA A 128 18.31 10.11 -9.13
N GLN A 129 19.34 10.23 -8.29
CA GLN A 129 20.70 9.78 -8.60
C GLN A 129 20.76 8.25 -8.69
N HIS A 130 20.12 7.57 -7.72
CA HIS A 130 19.92 6.13 -7.73
C HIS A 130 18.49 5.81 -7.32
N VAL A 131 17.96 4.70 -7.84
CA VAL A 131 16.64 4.18 -7.49
C VAL A 131 16.84 2.85 -6.76
N TYR A 132 16.50 2.82 -5.48
CA TYR A 132 16.53 1.62 -4.66
C TYR A 132 15.11 1.03 -4.57
N ILE A 133 14.99 -0.29 -4.63
CA ILE A 133 13.67 -0.96 -4.59
C ILE A 133 13.67 -2.02 -3.50
N TYR A 134 12.73 -1.91 -2.58
CA TYR A 134 12.41 -2.98 -1.63
C TYR A 134 11.04 -3.57 -1.94
N ALA A 135 11.02 -4.83 -2.33
CA ALA A 135 9.84 -5.54 -2.80
C ALA A 135 9.82 -6.97 -2.23
N PRO A 136 9.36 -7.16 -1.00
CA PRO A 136 9.30 -8.47 -0.37
C PRO A 136 8.20 -9.34 -0.97
N ASP A 137 8.31 -10.66 -0.77
CA ASP A 137 7.33 -11.67 -1.14
C ASP A 137 6.94 -11.60 -2.65
N ALA A 138 5.65 -11.70 -2.94
CA ALA A 138 5.14 -11.66 -4.32
C ALA A 138 5.39 -10.32 -5.05
N SER A 139 5.70 -9.24 -4.33
CA SER A 139 6.00 -7.95 -4.96
C SER A 139 7.37 -7.94 -5.68
N CYS A 140 8.24 -8.93 -5.45
CA CYS A 140 9.48 -9.09 -6.21
C CYS A 140 9.22 -9.21 -7.72
N GLY A 141 8.09 -9.77 -8.13
CA GLY A 141 7.66 -9.83 -9.53
C GLY A 141 7.41 -8.43 -10.11
N LEU A 142 6.79 -7.52 -9.36
CA LEU A 142 6.57 -6.13 -9.76
C LEU A 142 7.91 -5.39 -9.92
N ALA A 143 8.81 -5.56 -8.95
CA ALA A 143 10.14 -4.98 -9.01
C ALA A 143 10.92 -5.48 -10.23
N SER A 144 10.84 -6.76 -10.56
CA SER A 144 11.49 -7.35 -11.73
C SER A 144 10.98 -6.73 -13.04
N ILE A 145 9.65 -6.57 -13.18
CA ILE A 145 9.04 -5.91 -14.33
C ILE A 145 9.48 -4.46 -14.43
N PHE A 146 9.46 -3.73 -13.31
CA PHE A 146 9.91 -2.34 -13.26
C PHE A 146 11.38 -2.23 -13.68
N CYS A 147 12.27 -3.02 -13.10
CA CYS A 147 13.71 -3.01 -13.46
C CYS A 147 13.94 -3.26 -14.94
N TYR A 148 13.21 -4.22 -15.53
CA TYR A 148 13.30 -4.51 -16.96
C TYR A 148 12.93 -3.31 -17.83
N ARG A 149 11.83 -2.61 -17.47
CA ARG A 149 11.35 -1.43 -18.20
C ARG A 149 12.22 -0.21 -17.97
N ALA A 150 12.61 0.06 -16.71
CA ALA A 150 13.37 1.22 -16.29
C ALA A 150 14.78 1.27 -16.94
N ARG A 151 15.43 0.10 -17.09
CA ARG A 151 16.75 0.00 -17.74
C ARG A 151 16.72 0.51 -19.18
N ARG A 152 15.64 0.31 -19.92
CA ARG A 152 15.48 0.85 -21.28
C ARG A 152 15.38 2.37 -21.31
N LEU A 153 15.07 3.00 -20.18
CA LEU A 153 14.97 4.43 -20.01
C LEU A 153 16.20 5.03 -19.32
N GLY A 154 17.30 4.24 -19.22
CA GLY A 154 18.56 4.67 -18.62
C GLY A 154 18.60 4.63 -17.09
N ILE A 155 17.52 4.19 -16.43
CA ILE A 155 17.48 4.01 -14.97
C ILE A 155 17.99 2.60 -14.63
N GLN A 156 18.93 2.50 -13.69
CA GLN A 156 19.47 1.23 -13.21
C GLN A 156 19.06 1.02 -11.74
N PRO A 157 17.88 0.42 -11.47
CA PRO A 157 17.44 0.24 -10.10
C PRO A 157 18.28 -0.80 -9.36
N VAL A 158 18.49 -0.56 -8.08
CA VAL A 158 19.15 -1.47 -7.12
C VAL A 158 18.07 -2.17 -6.30
N LEU A 159 18.00 -3.49 -6.38
CA LEU A 159 17.10 -4.28 -5.55
C LEU A 159 17.72 -4.46 -4.16
N LEU A 160 16.95 -4.09 -3.13
CA LEU A 160 17.36 -4.26 -1.73
C LEU A 160 16.99 -5.67 -1.26
N GLU A 161 17.93 -6.34 -0.64
CA GLU A 161 17.69 -7.58 0.08
C GLU A 161 17.13 -7.30 1.47
N GLY A 162 16.24 -8.17 1.94
CA GLY A 162 15.67 -8.09 3.29
C GLY A 162 16.61 -8.59 4.38
N GLY A 163 16.11 -8.59 5.62
CA GLY A 163 16.89 -9.01 6.78
C GLY A 163 17.98 -8.01 7.14
N SER A 164 19.11 -8.52 7.67
CA SER A 164 20.23 -7.67 8.10
C SER A 164 20.94 -6.95 6.95
N ALA A 165 20.86 -7.45 5.72
CA ALA A 165 21.46 -6.82 4.54
C ALA A 165 20.91 -5.41 4.28
N ILE A 166 19.67 -5.13 4.71
CA ILE A 166 19.04 -3.83 4.49
C ILE A 166 19.84 -2.67 5.10
N TYR A 167 20.51 -2.89 6.22
CA TYR A 167 21.32 -1.88 6.89
C TYR A 167 22.56 -1.49 6.08
N GLU A 168 23.13 -2.45 5.34
CA GLU A 168 24.31 -2.20 4.47
C GLU A 168 23.92 -1.32 3.27
N TYR A 169 22.70 -1.46 2.76
CA TYR A 169 22.17 -0.58 1.71
C TYR A 169 21.90 0.84 2.26
N MET A 170 21.31 0.93 3.46
CA MET A 170 20.93 2.22 4.05
C MET A 170 22.09 3.18 4.21
N VAL A 171 23.31 2.66 4.44
CA VAL A 171 24.54 3.49 4.54
C VAL A 171 24.81 4.28 3.25
N ASN A 172 24.38 3.75 2.11
CA ASN A 172 24.62 4.35 0.79
C ASN A 172 23.44 5.20 0.28
N ILE A 173 22.26 5.09 0.90
CA ILE A 173 21.10 5.88 0.50
C ILE A 173 21.24 7.30 1.01
N THR A 174 21.05 8.26 0.10
CA THR A 174 21.16 9.71 0.37
C THR A 174 19.87 10.45 0.04
N GLY A 175 19.78 11.73 0.38
CA GLY A 175 18.65 12.58 0.03
C GLY A 175 18.47 12.83 -1.48
N ASN A 176 19.48 12.53 -2.31
CA ASN A 176 19.43 12.66 -3.77
C ASN A 176 18.95 11.38 -4.48
N ASP A 177 18.71 10.33 -3.71
CA ASP A 177 18.22 9.05 -4.23
C ASP A 177 16.70 8.96 -4.11
N LEU A 178 16.12 7.86 -4.58
CA LEU A 178 14.72 7.53 -4.43
C LEU A 178 14.58 6.09 -3.97
N VAL A 179 13.68 5.85 -3.01
CA VAL A 179 13.35 4.51 -2.57
C VAL A 179 11.93 4.16 -3.01
N LEU A 180 11.79 3.11 -3.82
CA LEU A 180 10.51 2.52 -4.22
C LEU A 180 10.20 1.34 -3.29
N LEU A 181 9.13 1.43 -2.52
CA LEU A 181 8.72 0.44 -1.52
C LEU A 181 7.41 -0.24 -1.91
N PHE A 182 7.38 -1.55 -1.77
CA PHE A 182 6.16 -2.34 -1.87
C PHE A 182 5.84 -2.94 -0.49
N SER A 183 4.71 -2.55 0.08
CA SER A 183 4.26 -3.02 1.39
C SER A 183 2.77 -3.33 1.36
N PHE A 184 2.44 -4.61 1.27
CA PHE A 184 1.07 -5.07 1.15
C PHE A 184 0.68 -5.95 2.34
N SER A 185 -0.59 -5.87 2.73
CA SER A 185 -1.23 -6.62 3.82
C SER A 185 -0.73 -6.29 5.22
N ARG A 186 0.52 -5.95 5.40
CA ARG A 186 1.12 -5.54 6.68
C ARG A 186 2.38 -4.71 6.44
N LEU A 187 2.67 -3.81 7.34
CA LEU A 187 3.92 -3.07 7.33
C LEU A 187 5.02 -3.92 7.98
N LEU A 188 5.94 -4.42 7.16
CA LEU A 188 7.08 -5.20 7.63
C LEU A 188 8.08 -4.32 8.39
N GLY A 189 8.86 -4.92 9.29
CA GLY A 189 9.89 -4.22 10.06
C GLY A 189 10.89 -3.49 9.16
N GLU A 190 11.35 -4.14 8.10
CA GLU A 190 12.28 -3.58 7.12
C GLU A 190 11.70 -2.37 6.38
N THR A 191 10.41 -2.44 6.01
CA THR A 191 9.72 -1.31 5.37
C THR A 191 9.66 -0.11 6.32
N ARG A 192 9.36 -0.35 7.60
CA ARG A 192 9.31 0.70 8.63
C ARG A 192 10.67 1.34 8.82
N ILE A 193 11.72 0.53 8.95
CA ILE A 193 13.11 1.01 9.09
C ILE A 193 13.54 1.85 7.89
N LEU A 194 13.23 1.42 6.67
CA LEU A 194 13.53 2.18 5.45
C LEU A 194 12.77 3.52 5.39
N LEU A 195 11.48 3.52 5.72
CA LEU A 195 10.67 4.74 5.78
C LEU A 195 11.23 5.74 6.79
N ASP A 196 11.56 5.27 8.00
CA ASP A 196 12.15 6.10 9.07
C ASP A 196 13.50 6.67 8.64
N HIS A 197 14.33 5.85 8.02
CA HIS A 197 15.63 6.29 7.50
C HIS A 197 15.48 7.35 6.41
N CYS A 198 14.68 7.08 5.38
CA CYS A 198 14.43 8.01 4.29
C CYS A 198 13.85 9.34 4.78
N ASN A 199 12.95 9.29 5.77
CA ASN A 199 12.40 10.50 6.38
C ASN A 199 13.50 11.34 7.09
N LYS A 200 14.40 10.69 7.84
CA LYS A 200 15.51 11.38 8.54
C LYS A 200 16.48 12.07 7.61
N ILE A 201 16.74 11.48 6.44
CA ILE A 201 17.71 12.00 5.47
C ILE A 201 17.03 12.79 4.32
N ASN A 202 15.71 12.99 4.39
CA ASN A 202 14.88 13.62 3.34
C ASN A 202 14.99 12.92 1.96
N CYS A 203 15.20 11.61 1.93
CA CYS A 203 15.19 10.82 0.71
C CYS A 203 13.73 10.64 0.24
N PRO A 204 13.39 10.96 -1.02
CA PRO A 204 12.07 10.69 -1.57
C PRO A 204 11.70 9.21 -1.53
N VAL A 205 10.42 8.93 -1.22
CA VAL A 205 9.88 7.57 -1.22
C VAL A 205 8.64 7.52 -2.13
N ILE A 206 8.54 6.46 -2.92
CA ILE A 206 7.31 6.03 -3.58
C ILE A 206 6.87 4.74 -2.90
N LEU A 207 5.70 4.76 -2.26
CA LEU A 207 5.15 3.62 -1.55
C LEU A 207 3.94 3.04 -2.28
N PHE A 208 4.00 1.75 -2.61
CA PHE A 208 2.85 0.95 -3.04
C PHE A 208 2.30 0.17 -1.86
N THR A 209 1.02 0.34 -1.56
CA THR A 209 0.39 -0.34 -0.43
C THR A 209 -1.10 -0.61 -0.66
N ASP A 210 -1.65 -1.59 0.04
CA ASP A 210 -3.09 -1.80 0.19
C ASP A 210 -3.58 -1.38 1.60
N LEU A 211 -2.68 -0.83 2.41
CA LEU A 211 -2.96 -0.35 3.76
C LEU A 211 -3.35 1.13 3.70
N PHE A 212 -4.48 1.47 4.29
CA PHE A 212 -4.82 2.87 4.57
C PHE A 212 -4.04 3.32 5.81
N ALA A 213 -2.85 3.85 5.59
CA ALA A 213 -2.07 4.47 6.64
C ALA A 213 -2.23 5.99 6.61
N THR A 214 -2.11 6.61 7.76
CA THR A 214 -1.96 8.07 7.83
C THR A 214 -0.60 8.47 7.29
N GLN A 215 -0.46 9.69 6.78
CA GLN A 215 0.85 10.23 6.38
C GLN A 215 1.86 10.27 7.55
N GLU A 216 1.35 10.31 8.79
CA GLU A 216 2.17 10.29 10.01
C GLU A 216 2.78 8.91 10.28
N GLU A 217 2.05 7.83 9.91
CA GLU A 217 2.50 6.45 10.14
C GLU A 217 3.40 5.92 9.03
N MET A 218 3.19 6.41 7.80
CA MET A 218 4.03 6.06 6.65
C MET A 218 4.47 7.34 5.94
N PRO A 219 5.52 7.99 6.43
CA PRO A 219 6.04 9.22 5.84
C PRO A 219 6.66 8.92 4.47
N SER A 220 5.83 8.90 3.44
CA SER A 220 6.25 8.77 2.06
C SER A 220 5.92 10.05 1.30
N ARG A 221 6.74 10.38 0.31
CA ARG A 221 6.48 11.53 -0.54
C ARG A 221 5.29 11.29 -1.46
N LEU A 222 5.18 10.08 -2.02
CA LEU A 222 4.05 9.63 -2.84
C LEU A 222 3.59 8.26 -2.40
N THR A 223 2.29 8.10 -2.18
CA THR A 223 1.70 6.82 -1.83
C THR A 223 0.69 6.39 -2.90
N PHE A 224 0.90 5.21 -3.47
CA PHE A 224 -0.02 4.54 -4.37
C PHE A 224 -0.81 3.50 -3.60
N TYR A 225 -2.06 3.81 -3.34
CA TYR A 225 -2.98 2.87 -2.74
C TYR A 225 -3.54 1.93 -3.81
N CYS A 226 -3.29 0.63 -3.64
CA CYS A 226 -3.75 -0.42 -4.56
C CYS A 226 -4.72 -1.33 -3.82
N TYR A 227 -6.02 -1.18 -4.07
CA TYR A 227 -7.01 -2.08 -3.50
C TYR A 227 -6.87 -3.47 -4.14
N ARG A 228 -6.63 -4.50 -3.32
CA ARG A 228 -6.40 -5.86 -3.80
C ARG A 228 -7.53 -6.83 -3.44
N GLY A 229 -8.54 -6.36 -2.74
CA GLY A 229 -9.68 -7.14 -2.28
C GLY A 229 -9.87 -7.07 -0.76
N GLU A 230 -10.94 -7.69 -0.29
CA GLU A 230 -11.23 -7.83 1.14
C GLU A 230 -10.28 -8.84 1.82
N PRO A 231 -10.13 -8.84 3.15
CA PRO A 231 -9.15 -9.67 3.87
C PRO A 231 -9.21 -11.18 3.58
N ASN A 232 -10.39 -11.68 3.22
CA ASN A 232 -10.64 -13.09 2.92
C ASN A 232 -10.74 -13.40 1.42
N GLU A 233 -10.41 -12.43 0.57
CA GLU A 233 -10.39 -12.60 -0.88
C GLU A 233 -8.98 -12.91 -1.40
N TYR A 234 -8.89 -13.28 -2.67
CA TYR A 234 -7.63 -13.46 -3.37
C TYR A 234 -6.97 -12.10 -3.63
N HIS A 235 -5.82 -11.87 -3.03
CA HIS A 235 -5.04 -10.63 -3.18
C HIS A 235 -4.09 -10.72 -4.37
N SER A 236 -4.57 -10.34 -5.55
CA SER A 236 -3.77 -10.33 -6.77
C SER A 236 -2.79 -9.15 -6.82
N MET A 237 -1.69 -9.33 -7.54
CA MET A 237 -0.77 -8.25 -7.91
C MET A 237 -1.16 -7.54 -9.23
N THR A 238 -2.31 -7.88 -9.82
CA THR A 238 -2.79 -7.29 -11.09
C THR A 238 -3.01 -5.78 -10.97
N VAL A 239 -3.68 -5.31 -9.90
CA VAL A 239 -3.92 -3.88 -9.71
C VAL A 239 -2.62 -3.11 -9.40
N PRO A 240 -1.74 -3.57 -8.48
CA PRO A 240 -0.41 -2.98 -8.33
C PRO A 240 0.39 -2.92 -9.63
N LEU A 241 0.32 -3.96 -10.47
CA LEU A 241 0.98 -3.97 -11.77
C LEU A 241 0.41 -2.90 -12.72
N LEU A 242 -0.90 -2.77 -12.79
CA LEU A 242 -1.55 -1.73 -13.59
C LEU A 242 -1.11 -0.33 -13.15
N VAL A 243 -1.06 -0.06 -11.86
CA VAL A 243 -0.58 1.22 -11.32
C VAL A 243 0.90 1.43 -11.63
N LEU A 244 1.72 0.37 -11.58
CA LEU A 244 3.12 0.43 -11.96
C LEU A 244 3.29 0.76 -13.45
N ASP A 245 2.46 0.16 -14.32
CA ASP A 245 2.45 0.46 -15.76
C ASP A 245 2.06 1.93 -16.04
N LEU A 246 1.14 2.52 -15.27
CA LEU A 246 0.84 3.95 -15.38
C LEU A 246 2.07 4.82 -15.11
N ILE A 247 2.87 4.49 -14.10
CA ILE A 247 4.13 5.20 -13.81
C ILE A 247 5.13 4.99 -14.95
N ILE A 248 5.29 3.77 -15.44
CA ILE A 248 6.21 3.45 -16.53
C ILE A 248 5.82 4.21 -17.81
N LEU A 249 4.55 4.29 -18.15
CA LEU A 249 4.06 5.04 -19.32
C LEU A 249 4.33 6.55 -19.18
N ASN A 250 4.10 7.13 -17.99
CA ASN A 250 4.44 8.52 -17.71
C ASN A 250 5.95 8.74 -17.79
N LEU A 251 6.75 7.83 -17.26
CA LEU A 251 8.20 7.86 -17.35
C LEU A 251 8.70 7.81 -18.79
N MET A 252 8.12 6.95 -19.63
CA MET A 252 8.40 6.89 -21.07
C MET A 252 8.03 8.20 -21.78
N GLN A 253 6.89 8.80 -21.41
CA GLN A 253 6.46 10.06 -21.98
C GLN A 253 7.40 11.22 -21.60
N ALA A 254 7.82 11.30 -20.35
CA ALA A 254 8.77 12.30 -19.88
C ALA A 254 10.18 12.12 -20.47
N SER A 255 10.58 10.86 -20.74
CA SER A 255 11.89 10.51 -21.29
C SER A 255 11.97 10.60 -22.80
N LYS A 256 10.95 11.06 -23.51
CA LYS A 256 10.92 11.12 -24.99
C LYS A 256 12.12 11.80 -25.62
N ASN A 257 12.78 12.72 -24.92
CA ASN A 257 13.97 13.42 -25.39
C ASN A 257 15.28 12.62 -25.18
N SER A 258 15.25 11.47 -24.47
CA SER A 258 16.43 10.64 -24.19
C SER A 258 16.38 9.23 -24.84
N LEU A 259 15.47 9.01 -25.78
CA LEU A 259 15.26 7.72 -26.47
C LEU A 259 16.41 7.29 -27.41
N THR A 260 17.52 8.02 -27.46
CA THR A 260 18.73 7.60 -28.16
C THR A 260 19.30 6.25 -27.68
N SER A 261 19.06 5.88 -26.42
CA SER A 261 19.51 4.57 -25.88
C SER A 261 18.68 3.37 -26.38
N SER A 262 17.42 3.57 -26.71
CA SER A 262 16.53 2.52 -27.23
C SER A 262 16.88 2.15 -28.68
N HIS A 263 17.31 3.12 -29.49
CA HIS A 263 17.77 2.89 -30.87
C HIS A 263 18.96 1.94 -30.94
N TYR A 264 19.87 2.01 -29.97
CA TYR A 264 21.06 1.15 -29.94
C TYR A 264 20.73 -0.34 -29.87
N LEU A 265 19.69 -0.73 -29.12
CA LEU A 265 19.26 -2.13 -29.01
C LEU A 265 18.56 -2.64 -30.27
N ASP A 266 17.86 -1.77 -30.98
CA ASP A 266 17.20 -2.10 -32.25
C ASP A 266 18.23 -2.24 -33.40
N GLU A 267 19.26 -1.38 -33.39
CA GLU A 267 20.35 -1.41 -34.36
C GLU A 267 21.30 -2.62 -34.19
N THR A 268 21.47 -3.10 -32.94
CA THR A 268 22.37 -4.25 -32.65
C THR A 268 21.71 -5.59 -32.96
N GLY A 269 20.43 -5.64 -33.32
CA GLY A 269 19.74 -6.90 -33.64
C GLY A 269 19.61 -7.87 -32.46
N LEU A 270 19.92 -7.44 -31.26
CA LEU A 270 19.73 -8.19 -30.00
C LEU A 270 18.27 -8.12 -29.59
N ARG A 271 17.42 -8.91 -30.22
CA ARG A 271 16.02 -9.12 -29.83
C ARG A 271 15.89 -10.39 -29.02
#